data_24bea157ad2216b5950a6cb407c169e6
#
_entry.id   24bea157ad2216b5950a6cb407c169e6
#
_cell.length_a   1.000
_cell.length_b   1.000
_cell.length_c   1.000
_cell.angle_alpha   90.00
_cell.angle_beta   90.00
_cell.angle_gamma   90.00
#
_symmetry.space_group_name_H-M   'P 1'
#
loop_
_entity.id
_entity.type
_entity.pdbx_description
1 polymer ?
#
loop_
_entity_poly.entity_id
_entity_poly.type
_entity_poly.pdbx_seq_one_letter_code
_entity_poly.pdbx_strand_id
1 'polypeptide(L)'
;VGRIIQKRMDVKEIEEEVTTEESEASEIRKPENVNSLLSVDPIELEFGYGIIPLADVSQGGDLLDRVKALYEAKVDVIVLDSAHGHSKGVIEAVKKIKAAYPNLQVIAGNVATAEGCRALIESGADCVKIGIGPGSICTTRVVAGIGVPQVTAVMDCAEVAAEYGIPVIADGGIKYSGDIVKALAAGANVCMMGSMFAGTEESPGEIVLYRGRSYKTYRGMGSIAAMEHGSKDRYFQEGSKKLVPEGVEGMVAYKGKAEDITYQMIGGLKSGMGYCGAPNIKTLQETAQFVKITAASLKESHPHDITITKEAPNYSMQGDMM
;
A
#
# COMPACT_ATOMS: atom_id res chain seq x y z
N VAL A 1 -6.36 -17.22 -2.74
CA VAL A 1 -6.56 -16.16 -3.73
C VAL A 1 -8.03 -16.15 -4.12
N GLY A 2 -8.70 -15.01 -3.96
CA GLY A 2 -10.11 -14.84 -4.31
C GLY A 2 -10.25 -14.18 -5.71
N ARG A 3 -11.35 -14.44 -6.39
CA ARG A 3 -11.82 -13.70 -7.57
C ARG A 3 -13.10 -12.96 -7.21
N ILE A 4 -13.36 -11.82 -7.85
CA ILE A 4 -14.62 -11.10 -7.74
C ILE A 4 -15.56 -11.64 -8.82
N ILE A 5 -16.81 -11.96 -8.48
CA ILE A 5 -17.82 -12.43 -9.42
C ILE A 5 -18.51 -11.22 -10.06
N GLN A 6 -18.67 -11.29 -11.38
CA GLN A 6 -19.38 -10.30 -12.17
C GLN A 6 -20.87 -10.27 -11.81
N LYS A 7 -21.42 -9.08 -11.53
CA LYS A 7 -22.86 -8.83 -11.48
C LYS A 7 -23.29 -8.20 -12.81
N ARG A 8 -24.34 -8.72 -13.45
CA ARG A 8 -24.88 -8.11 -14.67
C ARG A 8 -25.59 -6.79 -14.31
N MET A 9 -25.08 -5.66 -14.80
CA MET A 9 -25.78 -4.37 -14.87
C MET A 9 -25.61 -3.79 -16.27
N ASP A 10 -26.56 -2.93 -16.68
CA ASP A 10 -26.57 -2.32 -18.01
C ASP A 10 -25.54 -1.17 -18.06
N VAL A 11 -24.68 -1.17 -19.08
CA VAL A 11 -23.53 -0.25 -19.21
C VAL A 11 -23.96 1.23 -19.29
N LYS A 12 -25.17 1.52 -19.71
CA LYS A 12 -25.70 2.89 -19.86
C LYS A 12 -25.96 3.60 -18.52
N GLU A 13 -26.30 2.89 -17.45
CA GLU A 13 -26.54 3.47 -16.14
C GLU A 13 -25.23 3.91 -15.45
N ILE A 14 -24.08 3.35 -15.84
CA ILE A 14 -22.77 3.64 -15.25
C ILE A 14 -22.18 4.95 -15.80
N GLU A 15 -22.43 5.29 -17.06
CA GLU A 15 -21.87 6.47 -17.71
C GLU A 15 -22.53 7.80 -17.23
N GLU A 16 -23.78 7.77 -16.79
CA GLU A 16 -24.49 8.97 -16.32
C GLU A 16 -24.15 9.35 -14.86
N GLU A 17 -23.83 8.39 -13.97
CA GLU A 17 -23.46 8.69 -12.58
C GLU A 17 -21.99 9.14 -12.43
N VAL A 18 -21.07 8.63 -13.25
CA VAL A 18 -19.63 8.99 -13.19
C VAL A 18 -19.40 10.45 -13.60
N THR A 19 -20.23 11.00 -14.47
CA THR A 19 -20.10 12.40 -14.95
C THR A 19 -20.60 13.46 -13.96
N THR A 20 -21.40 13.10 -12.97
CA THR A 20 -21.98 14.06 -12.01
C THR A 20 -21.10 14.26 -10.77
N GLU A 21 -20.29 13.28 -10.37
CA GLU A 21 -19.39 13.42 -9.20
C GLU A 21 -18.05 14.12 -9.52
N GLU A 22 -17.62 14.17 -10.78
CA GLU A 22 -16.38 14.87 -11.17
C GLU A 22 -16.48 16.42 -11.04
N SER A 23 -17.69 16.98 -10.89
CA SER A 23 -17.90 18.43 -10.80
C SER A 23 -17.82 19.04 -9.40
N GLU A 24 -17.86 18.24 -8.32
CA GLU A 24 -17.86 18.75 -6.94
C GLU A 24 -16.50 18.61 -6.21
N ALA A 25 -15.51 17.94 -6.80
CA ALA A 25 -14.22 17.66 -6.18
C ALA A 25 -13.14 18.75 -6.36
N SER A 26 -13.49 19.97 -6.83
CA SER A 26 -12.53 20.97 -7.33
C SER A 26 -11.98 22.00 -6.34
N GLU A 27 -12.10 21.84 -5.02
CA GLU A 27 -11.49 22.74 -4.05
C GLU A 27 -10.63 22.00 -3.00
N ILE A 28 -9.50 21.41 -3.45
CA ILE A 28 -8.46 20.99 -2.51
C ILE A 28 -7.29 21.97 -2.62
N ARG A 29 -6.94 22.61 -1.51
CA ARG A 29 -5.85 23.60 -1.38
C ARG A 29 -4.53 23.04 -1.89
N LYS A 30 -3.85 23.78 -2.78
CA LYS A 30 -2.44 23.52 -3.12
C LYS A 30 -1.56 23.85 -1.91
N PRO A 31 -0.70 22.95 -1.45
CA PRO A 31 0.24 23.27 -0.38
C PRO A 31 1.34 24.21 -0.90
N GLU A 32 1.47 25.38 -0.31
CA GLU A 32 2.60 26.25 -0.52
C GLU A 32 3.77 25.81 0.39
N ASN A 33 4.88 25.37 -0.19
CA ASN A 33 6.16 25.06 0.47
C ASN A 33 6.30 23.74 1.24
N VAL A 34 6.53 22.65 0.53
CA VAL A 34 6.97 21.36 1.12
C VAL A 34 8.43 20.99 0.75
N ASN A 35 9.13 21.80 -0.01
CA ASN A 35 10.37 21.42 -0.72
C ASN A 35 11.66 21.34 0.12
N SER A 36 11.64 21.48 1.45
CA SER A 36 12.90 21.50 2.22
C SER A 36 13.17 20.29 3.13
N LEU A 37 12.24 19.37 3.30
CA LEU A 37 12.40 18.24 4.22
C LEU A 37 12.12 16.85 3.62
N LEU A 38 11.57 16.78 2.43
CA LEU A 38 11.34 15.52 1.72
C LEU A 38 12.17 15.55 0.44
N SER A 39 13.12 14.63 0.31
CA SER A 39 13.95 14.45 -0.90
C SER A 39 13.19 13.79 -2.06
N VAL A 40 11.89 14.03 -2.16
CA VAL A 40 11.04 13.53 -3.25
C VAL A 40 10.25 14.71 -3.79
N ASP A 41 10.47 15.05 -5.06
CA ASP A 41 9.64 16.02 -5.75
C ASP A 41 8.18 15.54 -5.74
N PRO A 42 7.22 16.41 -5.43
CA PRO A 42 5.82 16.04 -5.44
C PRO A 42 5.40 15.66 -6.88
N ILE A 43 4.83 14.47 -7.03
CA ILE A 43 4.22 14.05 -8.29
C ILE A 43 2.82 14.69 -8.34
N GLU A 44 2.64 15.72 -9.16
CA GLU A 44 1.32 16.23 -9.48
C GLU A 44 0.61 15.23 -10.40
N LEU A 45 -0.40 14.56 -9.90
CA LEU A 45 -1.28 13.72 -10.71
C LEU A 45 -2.40 14.58 -11.28
N GLU A 46 -2.62 14.57 -12.59
CA GLU A 46 -3.66 15.34 -13.29
C GLU A 46 -5.11 14.97 -12.92
N PHE A 47 -5.32 14.09 -11.97
CA PHE A 47 -6.64 13.59 -11.57
C PHE A 47 -7.24 14.25 -10.32
N GLY A 48 -6.83 15.47 -9.97
CA GLY A 48 -7.43 16.22 -8.87
C GLY A 48 -7.14 15.67 -7.46
N TYR A 49 -6.30 14.67 -7.32
CA TYR A 49 -5.87 14.14 -6.03
C TYR A 49 -4.74 15.00 -5.49
N GLY A 50 -4.98 15.69 -4.40
CA GLY A 50 -3.95 16.47 -3.72
C GLY A 50 -2.86 15.57 -3.14
N ILE A 51 -1.60 16.04 -3.17
CA ILE A 51 -0.50 15.41 -2.43
C ILE A 51 -0.69 15.75 -0.96
N ILE A 52 -0.86 14.72 -0.13
CA ILE A 52 -0.91 14.88 1.32
C ILE A 52 0.51 14.68 1.85
N PRO A 53 1.16 15.68 2.44
CA PRO A 53 2.45 15.50 3.08
C PRO A 53 2.39 14.46 4.21
N LEU A 54 3.02 13.31 3.97
CA LEU A 54 3.15 12.21 4.91
C LEU A 54 4.56 12.18 5.46
N ALA A 55 4.73 11.88 6.73
CA ALA A 55 6.03 11.66 7.33
C ALA A 55 6.02 10.43 8.23
N ASP A 56 7.01 9.57 8.02
CA ASP A 56 7.21 8.37 8.82
C ASP A 56 7.96 8.70 10.11
N VAL A 57 7.52 8.12 11.21
CA VAL A 57 8.15 8.20 12.52
C VAL A 57 8.27 6.83 13.16
N SER A 58 9.37 6.63 13.88
CA SER A 58 9.57 5.43 14.67
C SER A 58 8.95 5.56 16.06
N GLN A 59 8.80 4.43 16.75
CA GLN A 59 8.35 4.40 18.14
C GLN A 59 9.47 4.73 19.16
N GLY A 60 10.67 5.05 18.68
CA GLY A 60 11.87 5.24 19.50
C GLY A 60 11.85 6.41 20.47
N GLY A 61 12.95 6.63 21.18
CA GLY A 61 13.06 7.60 22.26
C GLY A 61 12.93 9.07 21.84
N ASP A 62 13.11 9.36 20.56
CA ASP A 62 12.98 10.69 19.93
C ASP A 62 11.61 10.93 19.27
N LEU A 63 10.64 10.05 19.50
CA LEU A 63 9.32 10.10 18.86
C LEU A 63 8.67 11.48 18.87
N LEU A 64 8.53 12.10 20.06
CA LEU A 64 7.84 13.38 20.17
C LEU A 64 8.66 14.55 19.59
N ASP A 65 9.98 14.49 19.65
CA ASP A 65 10.85 15.51 19.05
C ASP A 65 10.75 15.44 17.52
N ARG A 66 10.71 14.23 16.96
CA ARG A 66 10.50 14.02 15.53
C ARG A 66 9.11 14.49 15.09
N VAL A 67 8.06 14.10 15.81
CA VAL A 67 6.68 14.55 15.54
C VAL A 67 6.57 16.06 15.62
N LYS A 68 7.18 16.71 16.64
CA LYS A 68 7.20 18.15 16.78
C LYS A 68 7.83 18.83 15.56
N ALA A 69 9.00 18.39 15.13
CA ALA A 69 9.68 18.97 13.97
C ALA A 69 8.83 18.85 12.70
N LEU A 70 8.18 17.69 12.48
CA LEU A 70 7.31 17.46 11.35
C LEU A 70 6.03 18.30 11.43
N TYR A 71 5.42 18.42 12.60
CA TYR A 71 4.26 19.26 12.83
C TYR A 71 4.56 20.75 12.57
N GLU A 72 5.71 21.23 13.03
CA GLU A 72 6.18 22.59 12.75
C GLU A 72 6.45 22.82 11.26
N ALA A 73 6.87 21.77 10.54
CA ALA A 73 6.99 21.75 9.07
C ALA A 73 5.65 21.63 8.34
N LYS A 74 4.52 21.59 9.07
CA LYS A 74 3.15 21.53 8.54
C LYS A 74 2.85 20.27 7.72
N VAL A 75 3.29 19.10 8.20
CA VAL A 75 2.79 17.85 7.63
C VAL A 75 1.31 17.67 8.02
N ASP A 76 0.51 17.10 7.14
CA ASP A 76 -0.90 16.83 7.40
C ASP A 76 -1.09 15.52 8.15
N VAL A 77 -0.24 14.53 7.91
CA VAL A 77 -0.37 13.16 8.43
C VAL A 77 0.97 12.61 8.88
N ILE A 78 0.99 11.98 10.04
CA ILE A 78 2.12 11.17 10.53
C ILE A 78 1.82 9.69 10.30
N VAL A 79 2.80 8.96 9.80
CA VAL A 79 2.74 7.49 9.68
C VAL A 79 3.64 6.85 10.73
N LEU A 80 3.05 6.17 11.69
CA LEU A 80 3.76 5.32 12.64
C LEU A 80 3.84 3.91 12.07
N ASP A 81 4.93 3.64 11.35
CA ASP A 81 5.14 2.42 10.58
C ASP A 81 6.07 1.42 11.31
N SER A 82 5.57 0.22 11.55
CA SER A 82 6.27 -0.84 12.26
C SER A 82 6.03 -2.20 11.60
N ALA A 83 6.96 -3.13 11.78
CA ALA A 83 6.79 -4.52 11.37
C ALA A 83 5.68 -5.23 12.17
N HIS A 84 5.35 -4.74 13.38
CA HIS A 84 4.30 -5.28 14.24
C HIS A 84 3.58 -4.16 15.00
N GLY A 85 2.51 -3.61 14.39
CA GLY A 85 1.73 -2.51 14.97
C GLY A 85 0.99 -2.87 16.26
N HIS A 86 0.59 -4.14 16.44
CA HIS A 86 -0.05 -4.61 17.67
C HIS A 86 0.98 -4.86 18.79
N SER A 87 1.95 -3.97 18.95
CA SER A 87 2.92 -4.00 20.03
C SER A 87 2.63 -2.89 21.04
N LYS A 88 3.02 -3.11 22.30
CA LYS A 88 2.85 -2.11 23.37
C LYS A 88 3.49 -0.77 23.01
N GLY A 89 4.69 -0.81 22.41
CA GLY A 89 5.42 0.41 22.03
C GLY A 89 4.67 1.24 21.00
N VAL A 90 4.12 0.61 19.95
CA VAL A 90 3.35 1.31 18.90
C VAL A 90 2.04 1.87 19.48
N ILE A 91 1.31 1.09 20.27
CA ILE A 91 0.06 1.53 20.91
C ILE A 91 0.31 2.74 21.82
N GLU A 92 1.36 2.71 22.64
CA GLU A 92 1.73 3.85 23.51
C GLU A 92 2.22 5.06 22.70
N ALA A 93 2.92 4.84 21.57
CA ALA A 93 3.35 5.91 20.68
C ALA A 93 2.15 6.64 20.06
N VAL A 94 1.14 5.92 19.54
CA VAL A 94 -0.10 6.53 19.05
C VAL A 94 -0.75 7.39 20.13
N LYS A 95 -0.93 6.85 21.34
CA LYS A 95 -1.52 7.59 22.47
C LYS A 95 -0.75 8.86 22.80
N LYS A 96 0.60 8.80 22.85
CA LYS A 96 1.46 9.97 23.12
C LYS A 96 1.33 11.04 22.04
N ILE A 97 1.32 10.63 20.75
CA ILE A 97 1.15 11.58 19.64
C ILE A 97 -0.20 12.27 19.75
N LYS A 98 -1.29 11.51 19.89
CA LYS A 98 -2.66 12.06 19.97
C LYS A 98 -2.88 12.89 21.22
N ALA A 99 -2.23 12.61 22.35
CA ALA A 99 -2.27 13.44 23.55
C ALA A 99 -1.56 14.78 23.34
N ALA A 100 -0.41 14.80 22.65
CA ALA A 100 0.36 16.01 22.39
C ALA A 100 -0.20 16.85 21.22
N TYR A 101 -0.74 16.19 20.19
CA TYR A 101 -1.23 16.79 18.95
C TYR A 101 -2.61 16.19 18.57
N PRO A 102 -3.71 16.54 19.25
CA PRO A 102 -5.02 15.90 19.07
C PRO A 102 -5.57 16.00 17.64
N ASN A 103 -5.26 17.08 16.94
CA ASN A 103 -5.75 17.33 15.57
C ASN A 103 -4.85 16.75 14.46
N LEU A 104 -3.64 16.27 14.80
CA LEU A 104 -2.75 15.66 13.83
C LEU A 104 -3.26 14.27 13.46
N GLN A 105 -3.36 13.99 12.17
CA GLN A 105 -3.81 12.69 11.68
C GLN A 105 -2.67 11.66 11.83
N VAL A 106 -3.00 10.49 12.34
CA VAL A 106 -2.04 9.40 12.59
C VAL A 106 -2.49 8.13 11.88
N ILE A 107 -1.67 7.68 10.93
CA ILE A 107 -1.76 6.34 10.35
C ILE A 107 -0.88 5.42 11.19
N ALA A 108 -1.40 4.30 11.66
CA ALA A 108 -0.61 3.34 12.44
C ALA A 108 -0.66 1.94 11.82
N GLY A 109 0.43 1.22 11.88
CA GLY A 109 0.55 -0.16 11.37
C GLY A 109 1.97 -0.75 11.49
N ASN A 110 2.18 -1.96 10.94
CA ASN A 110 1.19 -2.78 10.27
C ASN A 110 0.55 -3.79 11.22
N VAL A 111 -0.68 -4.10 10.96
CA VAL A 111 -1.42 -5.19 11.61
C VAL A 111 -2.01 -6.13 10.56
N ALA A 112 -2.48 -7.29 10.97
CA ALA A 112 -3.11 -8.27 10.06
C ALA A 112 -4.28 -9.01 10.70
N THR A 113 -4.73 -8.58 11.88
CA THR A 113 -5.84 -9.20 12.62
C THR A 113 -6.83 -8.16 13.11
N ALA A 114 -8.08 -8.58 13.31
CA ALA A 114 -9.16 -7.75 13.85
C ALA A 114 -8.77 -7.12 15.20
N GLU A 115 -8.17 -7.91 16.10
CA GLU A 115 -7.75 -7.44 17.43
C GLU A 115 -6.66 -6.37 17.34
N GLY A 116 -5.66 -6.56 16.45
CA GLY A 116 -4.62 -5.58 16.23
C GLY A 116 -5.15 -4.28 15.64
N CYS A 117 -6.11 -4.37 14.71
CA CYS A 117 -6.79 -3.22 14.15
C CYS A 117 -7.55 -2.45 15.24
N ARG A 118 -8.38 -3.13 16.02
CA ARG A 118 -9.14 -2.55 17.14
C ARG A 118 -8.22 -1.85 18.16
N ALA A 119 -7.12 -2.48 18.54
CA ALA A 119 -6.18 -1.91 19.50
C ALA A 119 -5.55 -0.61 19.03
N LEU A 120 -5.22 -0.48 17.72
CA LEU A 120 -4.71 0.76 17.16
C LEU A 120 -5.78 1.85 17.08
N ILE A 121 -7.00 1.52 16.67
CA ILE A 121 -8.13 2.45 16.64
C ILE A 121 -8.43 2.99 18.02
N GLU A 122 -8.56 2.12 19.03
CA GLU A 122 -8.83 2.50 20.42
C GLU A 122 -7.69 3.30 21.06
N SER A 123 -6.47 3.20 20.52
CA SER A 123 -5.35 4.06 20.94
C SER A 123 -5.36 5.45 20.29
N GLY A 124 -6.27 5.70 19.34
CA GLY A 124 -6.47 6.99 18.68
C GLY A 124 -5.91 7.10 17.26
N ALA A 125 -5.60 5.98 16.59
CA ALA A 125 -5.21 6.02 15.18
C ALA A 125 -6.39 6.48 14.30
N ASP A 126 -6.12 7.40 13.39
CA ASP A 126 -7.11 7.93 12.43
C ASP A 126 -7.18 7.08 11.15
N CYS A 127 -6.21 6.20 10.95
CA CYS A 127 -6.19 5.22 9.87
C CYS A 127 -5.30 4.04 10.26
N VAL A 128 -5.66 2.82 9.83
CA VAL A 128 -4.87 1.61 10.11
C VAL A 128 -4.27 1.03 8.84
N LYS A 129 -2.98 0.73 8.88
CA LYS A 129 -2.24 0.13 7.77
C LYS A 129 -2.11 -1.39 7.97
N ILE A 130 -2.55 -2.17 6.96
CA ILE A 130 -2.79 -3.61 7.05
C ILE A 130 -1.82 -4.35 6.12
N GLY A 131 -1.12 -5.33 6.67
CA GLY A 131 -0.27 -6.24 5.91
C GLY A 131 0.98 -6.67 6.66
N ILE A 132 1.06 -7.96 6.98
CA ILE A 132 2.25 -8.60 7.56
C ILE A 132 2.79 -9.63 6.59
N GLY A 133 3.93 -9.31 5.99
CA GLY A 133 4.66 -10.18 5.08
C GLY A 133 4.15 -10.32 3.64
N PRO A 134 3.22 -9.49 3.08
CA PRO A 134 2.78 -9.65 1.69
C PRO A 134 3.74 -9.02 0.67
N GLY A 135 4.67 -8.17 1.09
CA GLY A 135 5.58 -7.46 0.19
C GLY A 135 6.51 -8.40 -0.58
N SER A 136 6.86 -8.04 -1.82
CA SER A 136 7.68 -8.87 -2.72
C SER A 136 9.11 -9.09 -2.21
N ILE A 137 9.60 -8.17 -1.36
CA ILE A 137 10.96 -8.20 -0.77
C ILE A 137 10.93 -8.64 0.69
N CYS A 138 9.76 -9.02 1.23
CA CYS A 138 9.60 -9.40 2.63
C CYS A 138 9.77 -10.90 2.81
N THR A 139 10.56 -11.30 3.81
CA THR A 139 10.78 -12.70 4.20
C THR A 139 10.21 -13.05 5.58
N THR A 140 9.49 -12.16 6.23
CA THR A 140 8.90 -12.37 7.57
C THR A 140 8.11 -13.68 7.66
N ARG A 141 7.31 -14.01 6.64
CA ARG A 141 6.52 -15.25 6.61
C ARG A 141 7.38 -16.52 6.58
N VAL A 142 8.57 -16.43 6.01
CA VAL A 142 9.51 -17.57 5.90
C VAL A 142 10.44 -17.61 7.10
N VAL A 143 10.99 -16.47 7.50
CA VAL A 143 12.00 -16.38 8.57
C VAL A 143 11.37 -16.47 9.95
N ALA A 144 10.28 -15.73 10.17
CA ALA A 144 9.59 -15.69 11.46
C ALA A 144 8.37 -16.62 11.54
N GLY A 145 7.88 -17.11 10.39
CA GLY A 145 6.66 -17.92 10.32
C GLY A 145 5.37 -17.13 10.57
N ILE A 146 5.41 -15.79 10.50
CA ILE A 146 4.31 -14.89 10.86
C ILE A 146 3.75 -14.21 9.62
N GLY A 147 2.43 -14.16 9.51
CA GLY A 147 1.71 -13.45 8.45
C GLY A 147 0.30 -13.99 8.25
N VAL A 148 -0.53 -13.18 7.61
CA VAL A 148 -1.91 -13.53 7.23
C VAL A 148 -2.06 -13.30 5.72
N PRO A 149 -2.80 -14.14 4.98
CA PRO A 149 -3.12 -13.86 3.57
C PRO A 149 -3.76 -12.50 3.44
N GLN A 150 -3.28 -11.67 2.48
CA GLN A 150 -3.58 -10.23 2.48
C GLN A 150 -5.08 -9.91 2.36
N VAL A 151 -5.83 -10.62 1.51
CA VAL A 151 -7.28 -10.40 1.38
C VAL A 151 -7.99 -10.69 2.69
N THR A 152 -7.64 -11.79 3.40
CA THR A 152 -8.18 -12.11 4.71
C THR A 152 -7.87 -11.03 5.73
N ALA A 153 -6.60 -10.59 5.80
CA ALA A 153 -6.19 -9.54 6.73
C ALA A 153 -6.97 -8.22 6.49
N VAL A 154 -7.18 -7.85 5.21
CA VAL A 154 -7.95 -6.65 4.87
C VAL A 154 -9.41 -6.80 5.27
N MET A 155 -10.05 -7.94 4.97
CA MET A 155 -11.45 -8.16 5.33
C MET A 155 -11.67 -8.10 6.85
N ASP A 156 -10.87 -8.85 7.63
CA ASP A 156 -11.00 -8.91 9.07
C ASP A 156 -10.77 -7.54 9.74
N CYS A 157 -9.78 -6.77 9.25
CA CYS A 157 -9.50 -5.43 9.78
C CYS A 157 -10.53 -4.40 9.32
N ALA A 158 -10.98 -4.45 8.06
CA ALA A 158 -11.96 -3.51 7.53
C ALA A 158 -13.33 -3.65 8.21
N GLU A 159 -13.74 -4.87 8.56
CA GLU A 159 -14.95 -5.11 9.33
C GLU A 159 -14.93 -4.37 10.67
N VAL A 160 -13.84 -4.52 11.42
CA VAL A 160 -13.65 -3.80 12.69
C VAL A 160 -13.56 -2.29 12.47
N ALA A 161 -12.77 -1.83 11.50
CA ALA A 161 -12.57 -0.41 11.25
C ALA A 161 -13.89 0.31 10.87
N ALA A 162 -14.79 -0.38 10.16
CA ALA A 162 -16.09 0.13 9.80
C ALA A 162 -16.98 0.41 11.03
N GLU A 163 -16.87 -0.36 12.12
CA GLU A 163 -17.59 -0.12 13.38
C GLU A 163 -17.24 1.26 13.98
N TYR A 164 -16.03 1.74 13.73
CA TYR A 164 -15.51 3.02 14.23
C TYR A 164 -15.50 4.14 13.18
N GLY A 165 -15.86 3.85 11.92
CA GLY A 165 -15.77 4.79 10.82
C GLY A 165 -14.32 5.16 10.45
N ILE A 166 -13.33 4.30 10.73
CA ILE A 166 -11.91 4.54 10.49
C ILE A 166 -11.49 3.89 9.16
N PRO A 167 -10.81 4.63 8.26
CA PRO A 167 -10.31 4.08 7.01
C PRO A 167 -9.13 3.13 7.22
N VAL A 168 -8.93 2.23 6.24
CA VAL A 168 -7.83 1.27 6.24
C VAL A 168 -7.04 1.26 4.94
N ILE A 169 -5.74 1.02 5.05
CA ILE A 169 -4.80 0.92 3.93
C ILE A 169 -4.39 -0.55 3.74
N ALA A 170 -4.62 -1.11 2.56
CA ALA A 170 -4.05 -2.41 2.17
C ALA A 170 -2.62 -2.22 1.68
N ASP A 171 -1.64 -2.67 2.48
CA ASP A 171 -0.22 -2.48 2.22
C ASP A 171 0.45 -3.78 1.78
N GLY A 172 0.92 -3.79 0.53
CA GLY A 172 1.69 -4.87 -0.05
C GLY A 172 0.86 -5.99 -0.71
N GLY A 173 1.55 -6.84 -1.45
CA GLY A 173 0.95 -7.99 -2.16
C GLY A 173 0.29 -7.64 -3.49
N ILE A 174 0.30 -6.37 -3.90
CA ILE A 174 -0.29 -5.89 -5.15
C ILE A 174 0.73 -6.03 -6.27
N LYS A 175 0.41 -6.87 -7.27
CA LYS A 175 1.24 -7.15 -8.44
C LYS A 175 0.60 -6.66 -9.74
N TYR A 176 -0.71 -6.63 -9.79
CA TYR A 176 -1.52 -6.25 -10.95
C TYR A 176 -2.65 -5.31 -10.50
N SER A 177 -3.22 -4.56 -11.44
CA SER A 177 -4.39 -3.71 -11.18
C SER A 177 -5.59 -4.47 -10.60
N GLY A 178 -5.79 -5.72 -11.00
CA GLY A 178 -6.82 -6.58 -10.43
C GLY A 178 -6.64 -6.88 -8.92
N ASP A 179 -5.41 -6.74 -8.38
CA ASP A 179 -5.18 -6.87 -6.94
C ASP A 179 -5.65 -5.63 -6.18
N ILE A 180 -5.60 -4.44 -6.83
CA ILE A 180 -6.18 -3.20 -6.29
C ILE A 180 -7.70 -3.38 -6.17
N VAL A 181 -8.37 -3.86 -7.23
CA VAL A 181 -9.81 -4.14 -7.22
C VAL A 181 -10.18 -5.06 -6.06
N LYS A 182 -9.41 -6.14 -5.86
CA LYS A 182 -9.63 -7.09 -4.77
C LYS A 182 -9.40 -6.47 -3.39
N ALA A 183 -8.36 -5.66 -3.22
CA ALA A 183 -8.06 -4.99 -1.95
C ALA A 183 -9.18 -4.00 -1.57
N LEU A 184 -9.63 -3.17 -2.52
CA LEU A 184 -10.74 -2.24 -2.31
C LEU A 184 -12.06 -2.98 -2.05
N ALA A 185 -12.39 -4.00 -2.84
CA ALA A 185 -13.57 -4.84 -2.62
C ALA A 185 -13.56 -5.57 -1.27
N ALA A 186 -12.38 -5.86 -0.72
CA ALA A 186 -12.22 -6.44 0.61
C ALA A 186 -12.43 -5.44 1.76
N GLY A 187 -12.68 -4.16 1.44
CA GLY A 187 -12.96 -3.11 2.42
C GLY A 187 -11.85 -2.08 2.60
N ALA A 188 -10.70 -2.19 1.89
CA ALA A 188 -9.68 -1.15 1.95
C ALA A 188 -10.17 0.14 1.29
N ASN A 189 -9.74 1.29 1.84
CA ASN A 189 -10.00 2.60 1.27
C ASN A 189 -8.83 3.07 0.39
N VAL A 190 -7.62 2.62 0.72
CA VAL A 190 -6.36 2.99 0.04
C VAL A 190 -5.51 1.75 -0.16
N CYS A 191 -4.71 1.74 -1.24
CA CYS A 191 -3.71 0.71 -1.51
C CYS A 191 -2.30 1.29 -1.45
N MET A 192 -1.40 0.67 -0.67
CA MET A 192 0.02 0.98 -0.66
C MET A 192 0.80 -0.04 -1.47
N MET A 193 1.63 0.43 -2.40
CA MET A 193 2.34 -0.40 -3.37
C MET A 193 3.82 -0.05 -3.41
N GLY A 194 4.70 -1.01 -3.12
CA GLY A 194 6.16 -0.83 -3.20
C GLY A 194 6.71 -1.24 -4.57
N SER A 195 6.68 -2.54 -4.89
CA SER A 195 7.33 -3.10 -6.09
C SER A 195 6.76 -2.58 -7.42
N MET A 196 5.51 -2.13 -7.42
CA MET A 196 4.89 -1.54 -8.61
C MET A 196 5.60 -0.24 -9.01
N PHE A 197 5.94 0.60 -8.04
CA PHE A 197 6.61 1.87 -8.26
C PHE A 197 8.13 1.80 -8.15
N ALA A 198 8.70 0.75 -7.55
CA ALA A 198 10.15 0.62 -7.39
C ALA A 198 10.93 0.61 -8.72
N GLY A 199 10.29 0.21 -9.84
CA GLY A 199 10.87 0.22 -11.18
C GLY A 199 10.67 1.52 -11.95
N THR A 200 10.00 2.53 -11.40
CA THR A 200 9.74 3.80 -12.10
C THR A 200 10.97 4.71 -12.15
N GLU A 201 10.95 5.67 -13.06
CA GLU A 201 12.01 6.66 -13.22
C GLU A 201 12.23 7.46 -11.94
N GLU A 202 11.15 7.84 -11.25
CA GLU A 202 11.14 8.66 -10.04
C GLU A 202 11.58 7.90 -8.78
N SER A 203 11.60 6.57 -8.82
CA SER A 203 12.10 5.76 -7.70
C SER A 203 13.59 6.01 -7.44
N PRO A 204 14.06 6.08 -6.18
CA PRO A 204 15.44 6.38 -5.85
C PRO A 204 16.45 5.26 -6.16
N GLY A 205 15.98 4.06 -6.55
CA GLY A 205 16.86 2.94 -6.89
C GLY A 205 17.77 3.24 -8.09
N GLU A 206 18.99 2.73 -8.07
CA GLU A 206 19.94 2.88 -9.17
C GLU A 206 19.52 2.06 -10.40
N ILE A 207 19.78 2.58 -11.58
CA ILE A 207 19.56 1.85 -12.83
C ILE A 207 20.71 0.88 -13.05
N VAL A 208 20.38 -0.39 -13.24
CA VAL A 208 21.31 -1.49 -13.51
C VAL A 208 20.98 -2.12 -14.86
N LEU A 209 21.97 -2.23 -15.74
CA LEU A 209 21.83 -2.98 -16.99
C LEU A 209 22.17 -4.47 -16.71
N TYR A 210 21.20 -5.35 -16.92
CA TYR A 210 21.37 -6.79 -16.74
C TYR A 210 20.76 -7.56 -17.91
N ARG A 211 21.53 -8.44 -18.54
CA ARG A 211 21.10 -9.23 -19.72
C ARG A 211 20.43 -8.41 -20.81
N GLY A 212 20.93 -7.20 -21.08
CA GLY A 212 20.42 -6.31 -22.13
C GLY A 212 19.11 -5.58 -21.79
N ARG A 213 18.64 -5.66 -20.53
CA ARG A 213 17.48 -4.93 -20.01
C ARG A 213 17.86 -4.03 -18.86
N SER A 214 17.14 -2.91 -18.72
CA SER A 214 17.31 -1.99 -17.59
C SER A 214 16.46 -2.44 -16.40
N TYR A 215 17.05 -2.37 -15.22
CA TYR A 215 16.43 -2.66 -13.94
C TYR A 215 16.70 -1.52 -12.97
N LYS A 216 15.93 -1.43 -11.88
CA LYS A 216 16.23 -0.57 -10.75
C LYS A 216 16.48 -1.42 -9.50
N THR A 217 17.46 -1.02 -8.70
CA THR A 217 17.70 -1.65 -7.40
C THR A 217 16.50 -1.41 -6.48
N TYR A 218 16.14 -2.43 -5.73
CA TYR A 218 15.04 -2.39 -4.78
C TYR A 218 15.34 -3.25 -3.57
N ARG A 219 15.13 -2.70 -2.37
CA ARG A 219 15.42 -3.42 -1.12
C ARG A 219 14.26 -3.31 -0.13
N GLY A 220 14.08 -4.35 0.67
CA GLY A 220 13.15 -4.34 1.79
C GLY A 220 13.69 -3.56 2.99
N MET A 221 12.79 -2.96 3.77
CA MET A 221 13.14 -2.31 5.03
C MET A 221 13.77 -3.28 6.03
N GLY A 222 13.46 -4.58 5.96
CA GLY A 222 14.07 -5.65 6.74
C GLY A 222 15.34 -6.27 6.13
N SER A 223 15.89 -5.70 5.06
CA SER A 223 17.19 -6.14 4.51
C SER A 223 18.36 -5.66 5.37
N ILE A 224 19.50 -6.34 5.28
CA ILE A 224 20.69 -5.98 6.07
C ILE A 224 21.09 -4.53 5.81
N ALA A 225 21.20 -4.12 4.54
CA ALA A 225 21.60 -2.76 4.20
C ALA A 225 20.57 -1.71 4.70
N ALA A 226 19.27 -1.98 4.63
CA ALA A 226 18.28 -1.06 5.19
C ALA A 226 18.40 -0.94 6.71
N MET A 227 18.58 -2.05 7.42
CA MET A 227 18.77 -2.07 8.87
C MET A 227 20.04 -1.34 9.30
N GLU A 228 21.13 -1.46 8.58
CA GLU A 228 22.38 -0.75 8.83
C GLU A 228 22.24 0.76 8.65
N HIS A 229 21.30 1.22 7.82
CA HIS A 229 21.01 2.62 7.54
C HIS A 229 19.83 3.20 8.33
N GLY A 230 19.31 2.49 9.36
CA GLY A 230 18.36 3.09 10.29
C GLY A 230 17.07 2.32 10.56
N SER A 231 16.70 1.29 9.77
CA SER A 231 15.42 0.59 9.94
C SER A 231 15.40 -0.51 11.02
N LYS A 232 16.40 -0.54 11.92
CA LYS A 232 16.51 -1.54 12.99
C LYS A 232 15.37 -1.47 14.01
N ASP A 233 14.93 -0.26 14.32
CA ASP A 233 13.84 0.04 15.25
C ASP A 233 12.52 -0.56 14.79
N ARG A 234 12.25 -0.55 13.48
CA ARG A 234 11.08 -1.17 12.86
C ARG A 234 10.96 -2.67 13.17
N TYR A 235 12.10 -3.35 13.36
CA TYR A 235 12.21 -4.78 13.60
C TYR A 235 12.66 -5.13 15.03
N PHE A 236 12.62 -4.16 15.94
CA PHE A 236 12.99 -4.34 17.36
C PHE A 236 14.44 -4.85 17.56
N GLN A 237 15.37 -4.44 16.68
CA GLN A 237 16.76 -4.92 16.69
C GLN A 237 17.79 -3.83 17.01
N GLU A 238 17.39 -2.73 17.66
CA GLU A 238 18.27 -1.58 17.93
C GLU A 238 19.50 -1.93 18.76
N GLY A 239 19.43 -2.81 19.72
CA GLY A 239 20.58 -3.23 20.56
C GLY A 239 21.31 -4.49 20.06
N SER A 240 20.96 -5.03 18.91
CA SER A 240 21.45 -6.32 18.45
C SER A 240 22.87 -6.23 17.89
N LYS A 241 23.79 -7.10 18.39
CA LYS A 241 25.16 -7.22 17.86
C LYS A 241 25.21 -7.84 16.46
N LYS A 242 24.21 -8.66 16.10
CA LYS A 242 24.07 -9.32 14.80
C LYS A 242 22.62 -9.23 14.38
N LEU A 243 22.38 -8.73 13.17
CA LEU A 243 21.03 -8.55 12.61
C LEU A 243 20.49 -9.88 12.09
N VAL A 244 19.17 -10.06 12.24
CA VAL A 244 18.40 -11.13 11.59
C VAL A 244 17.49 -10.48 10.57
N PRO A 245 17.80 -10.54 9.26
CA PRO A 245 17.02 -9.87 8.25
C PRO A 245 15.68 -10.57 8.01
N GLU A 246 14.64 -9.76 7.81
CA GLU A 246 13.31 -10.18 7.39
C GLU A 246 12.95 -9.61 6.01
N GLY A 247 13.94 -9.29 5.20
CA GLY A 247 13.81 -8.77 3.86
C GLY A 247 15.05 -9.02 3.02
N VAL A 248 14.86 -8.94 1.72
CA VAL A 248 15.92 -9.14 0.72
C VAL A 248 16.19 -7.86 -0.07
N GLU A 249 17.32 -7.86 -0.75
CA GLU A 249 17.70 -6.87 -1.76
C GLU A 249 17.70 -7.53 -3.13
N GLY A 250 17.30 -6.77 -4.14
CA GLY A 250 17.22 -7.27 -5.50
C GLY A 250 17.05 -6.13 -6.50
N MET A 251 16.52 -6.48 -7.64
CA MET A 251 16.20 -5.52 -8.69
C MET A 251 14.83 -5.83 -9.30
N VAL A 252 14.16 -4.78 -9.76
CA VAL A 252 12.90 -4.85 -10.50
C VAL A 252 13.10 -4.29 -11.90
N ALA A 253 12.34 -4.78 -12.87
CA ALA A 253 12.41 -4.26 -14.23
C ALA A 253 12.11 -2.76 -14.23
N TYR A 254 12.87 -1.99 -15.01
CA TYR A 254 12.58 -0.58 -15.25
C TYR A 254 11.27 -0.46 -16.03
N LYS A 255 10.38 0.44 -15.58
CA LYS A 255 9.01 0.54 -16.08
C LYS A 255 8.67 1.91 -16.71
N GLY A 256 9.64 2.82 -16.79
CA GLY A 256 9.38 4.20 -17.22
C GLY A 256 8.77 5.06 -16.12
N LYS A 257 7.94 6.03 -16.49
CA LYS A 257 7.38 7.02 -15.56
C LYS A 257 6.29 6.43 -14.65
N ALA A 258 6.22 6.94 -13.43
CA ALA A 258 5.18 6.58 -12.46
C ALA A 258 3.78 6.92 -12.96
N GLU A 259 3.64 8.00 -13.74
CA GLU A 259 2.40 8.40 -14.40
C GLU A 259 1.82 7.29 -15.29
N ASP A 260 2.65 6.68 -16.16
CA ASP A 260 2.22 5.61 -17.05
C ASP A 260 1.75 4.38 -16.28
N ILE A 261 2.46 4.03 -15.21
CA ILE A 261 2.08 2.92 -14.33
C ILE A 261 0.76 3.21 -13.63
N THR A 262 0.60 4.41 -13.10
CA THR A 262 -0.63 4.86 -12.42
C THR A 262 -1.81 4.82 -13.38
N TYR A 263 -1.65 5.31 -14.60
CA TYR A 263 -2.68 5.24 -15.63
C TYR A 263 -3.16 3.81 -15.89
N GLN A 264 -2.23 2.86 -16.04
CA GLN A 264 -2.57 1.45 -16.24
C GLN A 264 -3.28 0.85 -15.02
N MET A 265 -2.85 1.22 -13.80
CA MET A 265 -3.48 0.73 -12.56
C MET A 265 -4.92 1.24 -12.42
N ILE A 266 -5.15 2.54 -12.66
CA ILE A 266 -6.48 3.15 -12.63
C ILE A 266 -7.37 2.57 -13.73
N GLY A 267 -6.86 2.40 -14.94
CA GLY A 267 -7.58 1.76 -16.04
C GLY A 267 -8.05 0.35 -15.68
N GLY A 268 -7.19 -0.46 -15.06
CA GLY A 268 -7.55 -1.79 -14.58
C GLY A 268 -8.55 -1.77 -13.43
N LEU A 269 -8.47 -0.79 -12.52
CA LEU A 269 -9.45 -0.58 -11.46
C LEU A 269 -10.83 -0.25 -12.05
N LYS A 270 -10.90 0.73 -12.94
CA LYS A 270 -12.15 1.10 -13.65
C LYS A 270 -12.77 -0.11 -14.37
N SER A 271 -11.97 -0.91 -15.07
CA SER A 271 -12.44 -2.15 -15.70
C SER A 271 -13.02 -3.14 -14.68
N GLY A 272 -12.34 -3.36 -13.55
CA GLY A 272 -12.82 -4.25 -12.49
C GLY A 272 -14.12 -3.77 -11.86
N MET A 273 -14.24 -2.47 -11.60
CA MET A 273 -15.46 -1.84 -11.11
C MET A 273 -16.61 -2.00 -12.12
N GLY A 274 -16.35 -1.79 -13.42
CA GLY A 274 -17.33 -2.01 -14.48
C GLY A 274 -17.83 -3.44 -14.53
N TYR A 275 -16.94 -4.45 -14.43
CA TYR A 275 -17.34 -5.85 -14.35
C TYR A 275 -18.19 -6.18 -13.11
N CYS A 276 -17.99 -5.48 -12.00
CA CYS A 276 -18.79 -5.62 -10.78
C CYS A 276 -20.08 -4.79 -10.79
N GLY A 277 -20.29 -3.93 -11.80
CA GLY A 277 -21.41 -2.98 -11.84
C GLY A 277 -21.35 -1.97 -10.70
N ALA A 278 -20.16 -1.56 -10.31
CA ALA A 278 -19.90 -0.66 -9.19
C ALA A 278 -19.49 0.73 -9.71
N PRO A 279 -20.34 1.76 -9.62
CA PRO A 279 -20.03 3.13 -10.08
C PRO A 279 -18.99 3.81 -9.20
N ASN A 280 -18.88 3.42 -7.94
CA ASN A 280 -17.91 3.95 -6.99
C ASN A 280 -17.34 2.85 -6.08
N ILE A 281 -16.31 3.19 -5.31
CA ILE A 281 -15.61 2.25 -4.42
C ILE A 281 -16.54 1.72 -3.31
N LYS A 282 -17.42 2.55 -2.78
CA LYS A 282 -18.38 2.16 -1.75
C LYS A 282 -19.29 1.03 -2.26
N THR A 283 -19.87 1.20 -3.44
CA THR A 283 -20.69 0.16 -4.09
C THR A 283 -19.87 -1.11 -4.33
N LEU A 284 -18.60 -0.98 -4.77
CA LEU A 284 -17.72 -2.13 -4.94
C LEU A 284 -17.53 -2.90 -3.63
N GLN A 285 -17.31 -2.21 -2.51
CA GLN A 285 -17.16 -2.82 -1.19
C GLN A 285 -18.45 -3.55 -0.73
N GLU A 286 -19.61 -2.96 -1.01
CA GLU A 286 -20.92 -3.48 -0.58
C GLU A 286 -21.41 -4.64 -1.42
N THR A 287 -21.08 -4.67 -2.72
CA THR A 287 -21.71 -5.62 -3.66
C THR A 287 -20.78 -6.70 -4.23
N ALA A 288 -19.46 -6.51 -4.16
CA ALA A 288 -18.51 -7.46 -4.70
C ALA A 288 -18.53 -8.80 -3.94
N GLN A 289 -18.39 -9.89 -4.68
CA GLN A 289 -18.38 -11.24 -4.12
C GLN A 289 -17.07 -11.96 -4.45
N PHE A 290 -16.48 -12.59 -3.45
CA PHE A 290 -15.24 -13.36 -3.59
C PHE A 290 -15.52 -14.86 -3.73
N VAL A 291 -14.74 -15.50 -4.61
CA VAL A 291 -14.70 -16.95 -4.76
C VAL A 291 -13.31 -17.45 -4.39
N LYS A 292 -13.24 -18.48 -3.56
CA LYS A 292 -11.98 -19.20 -3.34
C LYS A 292 -11.60 -19.98 -4.59
N ILE A 293 -10.36 -19.84 -5.01
CA ILE A 293 -9.79 -20.56 -6.14
C ILE A 293 -8.61 -21.44 -5.72
N THR A 294 -8.37 -22.52 -6.48
CA THR A 294 -7.21 -23.40 -6.31
C THR A 294 -5.99 -22.86 -7.06
N ALA A 295 -4.83 -23.50 -6.89
CA ALA A 295 -3.64 -23.21 -7.69
C ALA A 295 -3.87 -23.49 -9.19
N ALA A 296 -4.71 -24.49 -9.54
CA ALA A 296 -5.09 -24.78 -10.93
C ALA A 296 -5.87 -23.60 -11.53
N SER A 297 -6.88 -23.08 -10.82
CA SER A 297 -7.61 -21.89 -11.26
C SER A 297 -6.76 -20.62 -11.30
N LEU A 298 -5.73 -20.50 -10.45
CA LEU A 298 -4.78 -19.42 -10.55
C LEU A 298 -3.99 -19.50 -11.86
N LYS A 299 -3.52 -20.69 -12.26
CA LYS A 299 -2.83 -20.89 -13.53
C LYS A 299 -3.75 -20.57 -14.72
N GLU A 300 -5.00 -21.02 -14.69
CA GLU A 300 -6.03 -20.70 -15.70
C GLU A 300 -6.28 -19.19 -15.81
N SER A 301 -6.06 -18.42 -14.75
CA SER A 301 -6.28 -16.97 -14.71
C SER A 301 -5.23 -16.16 -15.45
N HIS A 302 -4.09 -16.75 -15.75
CA HIS A 302 -3.03 -16.17 -16.57
C HIS A 302 -3.13 -16.67 -18.00
N PRO A 303 -2.58 -15.97 -19.01
CA PRO A 303 -2.44 -16.52 -20.35
C PRO A 303 -1.76 -17.90 -20.28
N HIS A 304 -2.37 -18.90 -20.90
CA HIS A 304 -1.87 -20.26 -20.92
C HIS A 304 -2.01 -20.84 -22.33
N ASP A 305 -1.24 -21.88 -22.66
CA ASP A 305 -1.22 -22.55 -23.96
C ASP A 305 -0.92 -21.62 -25.16
N ILE A 306 -0.20 -20.51 -24.89
CA ILE A 306 0.25 -19.53 -25.89
C ILE A 306 1.65 -19.00 -25.52
N THR A 307 2.45 -18.77 -26.56
CA THR A 307 3.72 -18.02 -26.39
C THR A 307 3.46 -16.54 -26.61
N ILE A 308 3.73 -15.72 -25.60
CA ILE A 308 3.58 -14.27 -25.70
C ILE A 308 4.71 -13.71 -26.59
N THR A 309 4.34 -13.15 -27.72
CA THR A 309 5.28 -12.52 -28.67
C THR A 309 5.39 -11.00 -28.50
N LYS A 310 4.38 -10.39 -27.82
CA LYS A 310 4.36 -8.96 -27.48
C LYS A 310 3.69 -8.81 -26.12
N GLU A 311 4.42 -8.29 -25.15
CA GLU A 311 3.91 -7.98 -23.82
C GLU A 311 2.88 -6.84 -23.87
N ALA A 312 1.87 -6.90 -23.00
CA ALA A 312 0.97 -5.77 -22.76
C ALA A 312 1.61 -4.81 -21.72
N PRO A 313 1.32 -3.50 -21.79
CA PRO A 313 1.90 -2.53 -20.86
C PRO A 313 1.53 -2.79 -19.39
N ASN A 314 0.42 -3.49 -19.15
CA ASN A 314 -0.12 -3.82 -17.82
C ASN A 314 0.02 -5.30 -17.45
N TYR A 315 0.66 -6.11 -18.29
CA TYR A 315 0.89 -7.52 -18.04
C TYR A 315 2.26 -7.96 -18.54
N SER A 316 3.10 -8.45 -17.64
CA SER A 316 4.34 -9.15 -17.96
C SER A 316 4.41 -10.45 -17.17
N MET A 317 4.95 -11.50 -17.77
CA MET A 317 5.26 -12.73 -17.03
C MET A 317 6.45 -12.45 -16.09
N GLN A 318 6.19 -12.14 -14.82
CA GLN A 318 7.23 -12.08 -13.80
C GLN A 318 7.52 -13.51 -13.34
N GLY A 319 8.53 -14.14 -13.90
CA GLY A 319 8.87 -15.48 -13.45
C GLY A 319 10.05 -16.17 -14.13
N ASP A 320 10.48 -15.75 -15.28
CA ASP A 320 11.58 -16.42 -16.00
C ASP A 320 12.95 -15.73 -15.78
N MET A 321 13.30 -15.46 -14.52
CA MET A 321 14.67 -15.12 -14.10
C MET A 321 15.31 -16.27 -13.31
N MET A 322 15.03 -17.54 -13.68
CA MET A 322 15.86 -18.68 -13.26
C MET A 322 16.59 -19.25 -14.46
#